data_0706bf23f607ec35e7d6af18f6bd04ae
#
_entry.id   0706bf23f607ec35e7d6af18f6bd04ae
#
_cell.length_a   1.000
_cell.length_b   1.000
_cell.length_c   1.000
_cell.angle_alpha   90.00
_cell.angle_beta   90.00
_cell.angle_gamma   90.00
#
_symmetry.space_group_name_H-M   'P 1'
#
loop_
_entity.id
_entity.type
_entity.pdbx_description
1 polymer ?
#
loop_
_entity_poly.entity_id
_entity_poly.type
_entity_poly.pdbx_seq_one_letter_code
_entity_poly.pdbx_strand_id
1 'polypeptide(L)'
;MIELGNRAGIPPGLVNVVVANNPADIGDVLTASETVRKLSFTGSTAVGKTLAAQCAGTVKKLTLELGGNAPFIVFDDADIEAAAQNAALSKFRNSGQVCVAAQRIMVQEGIYDKFVERLTNIVKGYKVGNGLDESNTHGPQINENAVRCIDEKVQSAIAHGAKVVLGGKRGDQGPNFYDFTILTDVNESMRTYKEEIFGPVAAVYKFATEEEAIAMSNDTEYGLAAYFYTRDVGRVWRVAEALDFGMVGANETVITCDVMPFGGVKQSGIGREGSQYGLDDYTELKYICMGGLDK
;
A
#
# COMPACT_ATOMS: atom_id res chain seq x y z
N MET A 1 -0.26 -22.44 -10.43
CA MET A 1 0.85 -21.70 -11.13
C MET A 1 1.97 -22.67 -11.53
N ILE A 2 2.66 -23.37 -10.61
CA ILE A 2 3.80 -24.26 -10.95
C ILE A 2 3.42 -25.33 -11.97
N GLU A 3 2.29 -26.04 -11.78
CA GLU A 3 1.79 -27.04 -12.73
C GLU A 3 1.53 -26.44 -14.12
N LEU A 4 0.94 -25.24 -14.19
CA LEU A 4 0.73 -24.54 -15.45
C LEU A 4 2.07 -24.15 -16.11
N GLY A 5 3.06 -23.74 -15.32
CA GLY A 5 4.40 -23.45 -15.78
C GLY A 5 5.07 -24.69 -16.41
N ASN A 6 5.01 -25.83 -15.72
CA ASN A 6 5.55 -27.10 -16.23
C ASN A 6 4.87 -27.49 -17.56
N ARG A 7 3.54 -27.37 -17.64
CA ARG A 7 2.79 -27.63 -18.87
C ARG A 7 3.10 -26.65 -20.00
N ALA A 8 3.49 -25.43 -19.68
CA ALA A 8 3.94 -24.41 -20.63
C ALA A 8 5.40 -24.59 -21.07
N GLY A 9 6.12 -25.59 -20.54
CA GLY A 9 7.49 -25.93 -20.95
C GLY A 9 8.59 -25.29 -20.06
N ILE A 10 8.27 -24.71 -18.93
CA ILE A 10 9.30 -24.29 -17.96
C ILE A 10 10.02 -25.54 -17.45
N PRO A 11 11.37 -25.61 -17.57
CA PRO A 11 12.13 -26.79 -17.13
C PRO A 11 11.88 -27.08 -15.63
N PRO A 12 11.66 -28.35 -15.25
CA PRO A 12 11.47 -28.76 -13.87
C PRO A 12 12.62 -28.31 -12.98
N GLY A 13 12.28 -27.81 -11.79
CA GLY A 13 13.25 -27.34 -10.80
C GLY A 13 13.63 -25.86 -10.90
N LEU A 14 13.26 -25.14 -11.99
CA LEU A 14 13.49 -23.71 -12.08
C LEU A 14 12.54 -22.90 -11.19
N VAL A 15 11.29 -23.34 -11.06
CA VAL A 15 10.30 -22.70 -10.20
C VAL A 15 9.73 -23.76 -9.25
N ASN A 16 9.88 -23.52 -7.94
CA ASN A 16 9.45 -24.43 -6.90
C ASN A 16 8.53 -23.72 -5.92
N VAL A 17 7.58 -24.43 -5.32
CA VAL A 17 6.71 -23.91 -4.26
C VAL A 17 6.92 -24.68 -2.98
N VAL A 18 7.09 -23.96 -1.87
CA VAL A 18 7.16 -24.52 -0.52
C VAL A 18 6.14 -23.80 0.35
N VAL A 19 5.32 -24.54 1.07
CA VAL A 19 4.25 -24.00 1.92
C VAL A 19 4.45 -24.50 3.35
N ALA A 20 4.32 -23.61 4.32
CA ALA A 20 4.37 -23.95 5.74
C ALA A 20 3.33 -23.16 6.55
N ASN A 21 2.89 -23.73 7.68
CA ASN A 21 2.02 -23.01 8.63
C ASN A 21 2.80 -21.94 9.41
N ASN A 22 4.07 -22.18 9.70
CA ASN A 22 4.96 -21.20 10.31
C ASN A 22 5.93 -20.67 9.23
N PRO A 23 5.78 -19.44 8.75
CA PRO A 23 6.62 -18.89 7.70
C PRO A 23 8.09 -18.70 8.12
N ALA A 24 8.39 -18.59 9.41
CA ALA A 24 9.75 -18.47 9.92
C ALA A 24 10.60 -19.70 9.59
N ASP A 25 10.01 -20.91 9.62
CA ASP A 25 10.73 -22.16 9.33
C ASP A 25 11.33 -22.17 7.91
N ILE A 26 10.63 -21.54 6.95
CA ILE A 26 11.14 -21.38 5.58
C ILE A 26 12.07 -20.16 5.50
N GLY A 27 11.68 -19.05 6.10
CA GLY A 27 12.44 -17.80 6.09
C GLY A 27 13.86 -17.98 6.62
N ASP A 28 14.02 -18.65 7.75
CA ASP A 28 15.32 -18.89 8.39
C ASP A 28 16.25 -19.75 7.52
N VAL A 29 15.72 -20.78 6.85
CA VAL A 29 16.50 -21.60 5.92
C VAL A 29 16.95 -20.78 4.71
N LEU A 30 16.06 -20.00 4.12
CA LEU A 30 16.39 -19.20 2.93
C LEU A 30 17.39 -18.07 3.24
N THR A 31 17.23 -17.41 4.38
CA THR A 31 18.13 -16.31 4.78
C THR A 31 19.51 -16.80 5.19
N ALA A 32 19.62 -17.99 5.84
CA ALA A 32 20.89 -18.57 6.26
C ALA A 32 21.68 -19.26 5.12
N SER A 33 21.01 -19.75 4.07
CA SER A 33 21.63 -20.55 3.02
C SER A 33 22.60 -19.72 2.17
N GLU A 34 23.85 -20.17 2.02
CA GLU A 34 24.83 -19.57 1.12
C GLU A 34 24.50 -19.81 -0.37
N THR A 35 23.70 -20.81 -0.70
CA THR A 35 23.24 -21.10 -2.06
C THR A 35 22.22 -20.07 -2.56
N VAL A 36 21.38 -19.55 -1.64
CA VAL A 36 20.41 -18.50 -1.97
C VAL A 36 21.12 -17.17 -2.07
N ARG A 37 21.14 -16.57 -3.26
CA ARG A 37 21.87 -15.32 -3.53
C ARG A 37 21.01 -14.07 -3.44
N LYS A 38 19.70 -14.19 -3.57
CA LYS A 38 18.73 -13.10 -3.52
C LYS A 38 17.50 -13.53 -2.77
N LEU A 39 16.96 -12.62 -1.96
CA LEU A 39 15.65 -12.72 -1.32
C LEU A 39 14.75 -11.59 -1.82
N SER A 40 13.56 -11.94 -2.32
CA SER A 40 12.48 -11.01 -2.61
C SER A 40 11.33 -11.27 -1.64
N PHE A 41 10.78 -10.21 -1.04
CA PHE A 41 9.73 -10.34 -0.03
C PHE A 41 8.71 -9.20 -0.14
N THR A 42 7.43 -9.57 -0.11
CA THR A 42 6.31 -8.66 0.02
C THR A 42 5.57 -8.95 1.32
N GLY A 43 5.42 -7.93 2.18
CA GLY A 43 4.71 -8.09 3.44
C GLY A 43 4.90 -6.91 4.40
N SER A 44 4.76 -7.15 5.72
CA SER A 44 4.89 -6.08 6.70
C SER A 44 6.31 -5.55 6.83
N THR A 45 6.45 -4.25 7.09
CA THR A 45 7.76 -3.60 7.32
C THR A 45 8.55 -4.26 8.45
N ALA A 46 7.90 -4.69 9.52
CA ALA A 46 8.55 -5.36 10.64
C ALA A 46 9.22 -6.68 10.21
N VAL A 47 8.53 -7.51 9.43
CA VAL A 47 9.08 -8.77 8.89
C VAL A 47 10.18 -8.47 7.88
N GLY A 48 10.00 -7.49 6.98
CA GLY A 48 11.03 -7.08 6.03
C GLY A 48 12.34 -6.68 6.70
N LYS A 49 12.28 -5.89 7.79
CA LYS A 49 13.45 -5.54 8.61
C LYS A 49 14.15 -6.76 9.20
N THR A 50 13.38 -7.73 9.70
CA THR A 50 13.93 -8.99 10.25
C THR A 50 14.67 -9.76 9.15
N LEU A 51 14.05 -9.95 7.99
CA LEU A 51 14.65 -10.67 6.87
C LEU A 51 15.91 -9.95 6.33
N ALA A 52 15.88 -8.63 6.26
CA ALA A 52 17.05 -7.85 5.87
C ALA A 52 18.23 -8.06 6.82
N ALA A 53 17.98 -8.02 8.13
CA ALA A 53 18.99 -8.28 9.14
C ALA A 53 19.56 -9.71 9.04
N GLN A 54 18.74 -10.72 8.83
CA GLN A 54 19.17 -12.10 8.65
C GLN A 54 20.01 -12.30 7.38
N CYS A 55 19.68 -11.60 6.30
CA CYS A 55 20.39 -11.70 5.02
C CYS A 55 21.77 -10.98 5.03
N ALA A 56 22.00 -10.06 5.96
CA ALA A 56 23.21 -9.27 6.02
C ALA A 56 24.49 -10.13 6.17
N GLY A 57 24.42 -11.25 6.90
CA GLY A 57 25.58 -12.13 7.13
C GLY A 57 26.15 -12.78 5.86
N THR A 58 25.37 -12.89 4.80
CA THR A 58 25.79 -13.46 3.50
C THR A 58 25.74 -12.45 2.36
N VAL A 59 25.45 -11.18 2.67
CA VAL A 59 25.37 -10.06 1.71
C VAL A 59 24.42 -10.39 0.54
N LYS A 60 23.29 -11.02 0.83
CA LYS A 60 22.29 -11.35 -0.20
C LYS A 60 21.69 -10.09 -0.81
N LYS A 61 21.43 -10.10 -2.11
CA LYS A 61 20.56 -9.09 -2.71
C LYS A 61 19.16 -9.15 -2.14
N LEU A 62 18.56 -7.98 -1.92
CA LEU A 62 17.21 -7.85 -1.39
C LEU A 62 16.35 -7.00 -2.31
N THR A 63 15.13 -7.47 -2.58
CA THR A 63 14.02 -6.64 -3.03
C THR A 63 12.92 -6.77 -2.00
N LEU A 64 12.48 -5.64 -1.43
CA LEU A 64 11.51 -5.61 -0.36
C LEU A 64 10.37 -4.67 -0.75
N GLU A 65 9.15 -5.21 -0.79
CA GLU A 65 7.89 -4.48 -0.94
C GLU A 65 7.14 -4.54 0.38
N LEU A 66 7.12 -3.43 1.11
CA LEU A 66 6.68 -3.41 2.50
C LEU A 66 5.41 -2.55 2.68
N GLY A 67 5.10 -2.20 3.92
CA GLY A 67 3.92 -1.42 4.26
C GLY A 67 3.90 -0.03 3.63
N GLY A 68 2.71 0.55 3.55
CA GLY A 68 2.49 1.90 3.05
C GLY A 68 1.61 2.72 3.99
N ASN A 69 1.63 4.03 3.77
CA ASN A 69 0.76 4.98 4.47
C ASN A 69 0.38 6.12 3.51
N ALA A 70 -0.18 5.73 2.35
CA ALA A 70 -0.38 6.61 1.22
C ALA A 70 -1.25 7.83 1.55
N PRO A 71 -0.75 9.07 1.37
CA PRO A 71 -1.56 10.26 1.36
C PRO A 71 -2.42 10.29 0.09
N PHE A 72 -3.64 10.78 0.23
CA PHE A 72 -4.56 11.08 -0.86
C PHE A 72 -5.03 12.52 -0.67
N ILE A 73 -4.44 13.45 -1.43
CA ILE A 73 -4.62 14.89 -1.25
C ILE A 73 -5.67 15.39 -2.22
N VAL A 74 -6.65 16.17 -1.74
CA VAL A 74 -7.68 16.79 -2.59
C VAL A 74 -7.64 18.30 -2.38
N PHE A 75 -7.17 19.04 -3.40
CA PHE A 75 -7.12 20.49 -3.39
C PHE A 75 -8.48 21.10 -3.77
N ASP A 76 -8.71 22.35 -3.39
CA ASP A 76 -9.98 23.09 -3.60
C ASP A 76 -10.41 23.17 -5.08
N ASP A 77 -9.46 23.14 -6.00
CA ASP A 77 -9.71 23.19 -7.44
C ASP A 77 -9.97 21.83 -8.09
N ALA A 78 -9.91 20.75 -7.31
CA ALA A 78 -10.10 19.39 -7.80
C ALA A 78 -11.54 19.12 -8.28
N ASP A 79 -11.68 18.14 -9.16
CA ASP A 79 -12.97 17.52 -9.45
C ASP A 79 -13.39 16.64 -8.26
N ILE A 80 -14.30 17.15 -7.44
CA ILE A 80 -14.75 16.47 -6.21
C ILE A 80 -15.37 15.11 -6.52
N GLU A 81 -16.13 14.99 -7.61
CA GLU A 81 -16.76 13.75 -8.00
C GLU A 81 -15.72 12.68 -8.33
N ALA A 82 -14.78 12.99 -9.21
CA ALA A 82 -13.70 12.10 -9.60
C ALA A 82 -12.82 11.75 -8.38
N ALA A 83 -12.46 12.74 -7.56
CA ALA A 83 -11.64 12.53 -6.38
C ALA A 83 -12.33 11.61 -5.35
N ALA A 84 -13.63 11.80 -5.08
CA ALA A 84 -14.35 10.97 -4.12
C ALA A 84 -14.56 9.54 -4.63
N GLN A 85 -14.84 9.34 -5.93
CA GLN A 85 -14.93 8.01 -6.54
C GLN A 85 -13.59 7.27 -6.46
N ASN A 86 -12.50 7.93 -6.81
CA ASN A 86 -11.18 7.34 -6.79
C ASN A 86 -10.65 7.12 -5.35
N ALA A 87 -10.99 7.99 -4.40
CA ALA A 87 -10.71 7.76 -2.98
C ALA A 87 -11.41 6.50 -2.47
N ALA A 88 -12.69 6.35 -2.80
CA ALA A 88 -13.46 5.16 -2.44
C ALA A 88 -12.87 3.90 -3.09
N LEU A 89 -12.58 3.94 -4.40
CA LEU A 89 -11.96 2.82 -5.13
C LEU A 89 -10.60 2.44 -4.52
N SER A 90 -9.71 3.40 -4.32
CA SER A 90 -8.38 3.16 -3.76
C SER A 90 -8.44 2.61 -2.34
N LYS A 91 -9.29 3.22 -1.48
CA LYS A 91 -9.35 2.85 -0.07
C LYS A 91 -10.03 1.53 0.20
N PHE A 92 -11.12 1.24 -0.51
CA PHE A 92 -11.96 0.09 -0.16
C PHE A 92 -11.75 -1.14 -1.05
N ARG A 93 -11.05 -1.03 -2.19
CA ARG A 93 -10.64 -2.18 -3.00
C ARG A 93 -10.00 -3.25 -2.11
N ASN A 94 -10.40 -4.53 -2.32
CA ASN A 94 -9.95 -5.66 -1.50
C ASN A 94 -10.17 -5.45 0.01
N SER A 95 -11.23 -4.71 0.37
CA SER A 95 -11.56 -4.34 1.77
C SER A 95 -10.43 -3.59 2.49
N GLY A 96 -9.69 -2.77 1.75
CA GLY A 96 -8.58 -1.94 2.25
C GLY A 96 -7.28 -2.69 2.52
N GLN A 97 -7.17 -3.96 2.14
CA GLN A 97 -5.99 -4.81 2.32
C GLN A 97 -5.05 -4.69 1.12
N VAL A 98 -4.55 -3.47 0.87
CA VAL A 98 -3.67 -3.13 -0.25
C VAL A 98 -2.61 -2.13 0.23
N CYS A 99 -1.35 -2.40 -0.02
CA CYS A 99 -0.22 -1.57 0.41
C CYS A 99 -0.21 -0.15 -0.20
N VAL A 100 -0.81 0.01 -1.38
CA VAL A 100 -0.98 1.32 -2.06
C VAL A 100 -2.37 1.94 -1.83
N ALA A 101 -3.21 1.38 -0.94
CA ALA A 101 -4.51 1.97 -0.63
C ALA A 101 -4.35 3.37 -0.03
N ALA A 102 -5.24 4.30 -0.41
CA ALA A 102 -5.34 5.61 0.22
C ALA A 102 -5.52 5.43 1.74
N GLN A 103 -4.54 5.85 2.52
CA GLN A 103 -4.51 5.64 3.97
C GLN A 103 -4.92 6.90 4.72
N ARG A 104 -4.35 8.04 4.34
CA ARG A 104 -4.61 9.36 4.90
C ARG A 104 -5.26 10.22 3.83
N ILE A 105 -6.58 10.35 3.87
CA ILE A 105 -7.31 11.20 2.92
C ILE A 105 -7.26 12.63 3.43
N MET A 106 -6.51 13.50 2.77
CA MET A 106 -6.28 14.89 3.14
C MET A 106 -7.07 15.79 2.19
N VAL A 107 -7.97 16.60 2.73
CA VAL A 107 -8.87 17.42 1.93
C VAL A 107 -8.72 18.88 2.32
N GLN A 108 -8.54 19.75 1.34
CA GLN A 108 -8.45 21.19 1.58
C GLN A 108 -9.75 21.73 2.18
N GLU A 109 -9.64 22.62 3.16
CA GLU A 109 -10.75 23.03 4.02
C GLU A 109 -11.96 23.59 3.26
N GLY A 110 -11.75 24.27 2.11
CA GLY A 110 -12.81 24.88 1.35
C GLY A 110 -13.80 23.88 0.71
N ILE A 111 -13.37 22.64 0.47
CA ILE A 111 -14.21 21.60 -0.13
C ILE A 111 -14.47 20.41 0.80
N TYR A 112 -13.93 20.43 2.00
CA TYR A 112 -13.91 19.30 2.93
C TYR A 112 -15.28 18.67 3.16
N ASP A 113 -16.27 19.47 3.55
CA ASP A 113 -17.60 18.95 3.90
C ASP A 113 -18.30 18.33 2.69
N LYS A 114 -18.17 18.95 1.52
CA LYS A 114 -18.71 18.42 0.25
C LYS A 114 -18.06 17.10 -0.15
N PHE A 115 -16.75 17.01 0.03
CA PHE A 115 -16.00 15.79 -0.27
C PHE A 115 -16.41 14.65 0.67
N VAL A 116 -16.47 14.90 1.99
CA VAL A 116 -16.89 13.90 2.99
C VAL A 116 -18.32 13.42 2.72
N GLU A 117 -19.24 14.33 2.40
CA GLU A 117 -20.62 13.95 2.03
C GLU A 117 -20.62 13.06 0.78
N ARG A 118 -19.87 13.44 -0.26
CA ARG A 118 -19.83 12.67 -1.50
C ARG A 118 -19.20 11.28 -1.31
N LEU A 119 -18.06 11.21 -0.62
CA LEU A 119 -17.41 9.95 -0.27
C LEU A 119 -18.36 9.03 0.51
N THR A 120 -19.04 9.57 1.51
CA THR A 120 -20.00 8.83 2.33
C THR A 120 -21.14 8.25 1.48
N ASN A 121 -21.68 9.03 0.56
CA ASN A 121 -22.76 8.58 -0.32
C ASN A 121 -22.33 7.45 -1.26
N ILE A 122 -21.09 7.49 -1.76
CA ILE A 122 -20.52 6.41 -2.57
C ILE A 122 -20.39 5.13 -1.74
N VAL A 123 -19.74 5.24 -0.56
CA VAL A 123 -19.44 4.07 0.30
C VAL A 123 -20.69 3.42 0.86
N LYS A 124 -21.79 4.17 1.10
CA LYS A 124 -23.10 3.61 1.47
C LYS A 124 -23.67 2.66 0.43
N GLY A 125 -23.26 2.77 -0.82
CA GLY A 125 -23.66 1.86 -1.91
C GLY A 125 -22.92 0.51 -1.91
N TYR A 126 -21.85 0.38 -1.12
CA TYR A 126 -21.06 -0.84 -1.05
C TYR A 126 -21.73 -1.88 -0.14
N LYS A 127 -21.55 -3.16 -0.49
CA LYS A 127 -22.05 -4.28 0.28
C LYS A 127 -20.92 -5.24 0.59
N VAL A 128 -20.77 -5.59 1.86
CA VAL A 128 -19.77 -6.56 2.32
C VAL A 128 -20.41 -7.90 2.59
N GLY A 129 -19.79 -8.99 2.14
CA GLY A 129 -20.33 -10.33 2.36
C GLY A 129 -19.52 -11.42 1.67
N ASN A 130 -20.13 -12.58 1.48
CA ASN A 130 -19.50 -13.71 0.80
C ASN A 130 -19.24 -13.37 -0.67
N GLY A 131 -18.00 -13.52 -1.15
CA GLY A 131 -17.60 -13.24 -2.52
C GLY A 131 -18.21 -14.14 -3.60
N LEU A 132 -18.87 -15.23 -3.22
CA LEU A 132 -19.65 -16.08 -4.15
C LEU A 132 -21.06 -15.54 -4.40
N ASP A 133 -21.50 -14.55 -3.65
CA ASP A 133 -22.75 -13.84 -3.88
C ASP A 133 -22.45 -12.55 -4.66
N GLU A 134 -22.84 -12.52 -5.92
CA GLU A 134 -22.61 -11.40 -6.85
C GLU A 134 -23.25 -10.08 -6.42
N SER A 135 -24.19 -10.10 -5.46
CA SER A 135 -24.77 -8.88 -4.89
C SER A 135 -23.80 -8.16 -3.95
N ASN A 136 -22.74 -8.82 -3.45
CA ASN A 136 -21.73 -8.22 -2.60
C ASN A 136 -20.60 -7.60 -3.45
N THR A 137 -20.16 -6.42 -3.03
CA THR A 137 -19.08 -5.69 -3.70
C THR A 137 -17.70 -5.98 -3.09
N HIS A 138 -17.67 -6.39 -1.83
CA HIS A 138 -16.42 -6.57 -1.06
C HIS A 138 -16.52 -7.82 -0.16
N GLY A 139 -15.36 -8.45 0.05
CA GLY A 139 -15.21 -9.63 0.88
C GLY A 139 -14.71 -9.34 2.31
N PRO A 140 -14.36 -10.42 3.07
CA PRO A 140 -13.86 -10.32 4.43
C PRO A 140 -12.42 -9.82 4.51
N GLN A 141 -11.94 -9.55 5.72
CA GLN A 141 -10.53 -9.49 6.07
C GLN A 141 -9.91 -10.90 6.04
N ILE A 142 -8.58 -10.98 5.93
CA ILE A 142 -7.87 -12.27 5.83
C ILE A 142 -8.15 -13.19 7.04
N ASN A 143 -8.28 -12.63 8.22
CA ASN A 143 -8.57 -13.36 9.46
C ASN A 143 -9.08 -12.43 10.56
N GLU A 144 -9.52 -13.03 11.68
CA GLU A 144 -10.05 -12.30 12.83
C GLU A 144 -9.01 -11.40 13.51
N ASN A 145 -7.72 -11.77 13.47
CA ASN A 145 -6.65 -10.92 14.01
C ASN A 145 -6.55 -9.59 13.25
N ALA A 146 -6.70 -9.62 11.93
CA ALA A 146 -6.75 -8.38 11.14
C ALA A 146 -7.92 -7.49 11.55
N VAL A 147 -9.11 -8.09 11.73
CA VAL A 147 -10.30 -7.37 12.22
C VAL A 147 -10.04 -6.73 13.59
N ARG A 148 -9.41 -7.47 14.51
CA ARG A 148 -9.05 -6.96 15.84
C ARG A 148 -8.10 -5.76 15.75
N CYS A 149 -7.04 -5.87 14.93
CA CYS A 149 -6.07 -4.79 14.75
C CYS A 149 -6.70 -3.52 14.14
N ILE A 150 -7.65 -3.68 13.21
CA ILE A 150 -8.40 -2.57 12.62
C ILE A 150 -9.27 -1.91 13.71
N ASP A 151 -10.03 -2.73 14.44
CA ASP A 151 -10.93 -2.26 15.49
C ASP A 151 -10.18 -1.48 16.59
N GLU A 152 -9.05 -1.99 17.06
CA GLU A 152 -8.19 -1.31 18.05
C GLU A 152 -7.78 0.10 17.57
N LYS A 153 -7.43 0.28 16.30
CA LYS A 153 -7.05 1.58 15.73
C LYS A 153 -8.25 2.52 15.63
N VAL A 154 -9.41 2.00 15.20
CA VAL A 154 -10.65 2.78 15.09
C VAL A 154 -11.13 3.22 16.47
N GLN A 155 -11.22 2.31 17.44
CA GLN A 155 -11.63 2.63 18.79
C GLN A 155 -10.66 3.61 19.49
N SER A 156 -9.35 3.44 19.23
CA SER A 156 -8.35 4.42 19.69
C SER A 156 -8.61 5.82 19.10
N ALA A 157 -8.88 5.93 17.82
CA ALA A 157 -9.18 7.23 17.19
C ALA A 157 -10.44 7.86 17.78
N ILE A 158 -11.51 7.09 17.98
CA ILE A 158 -12.76 7.54 18.60
C ILE A 158 -12.50 8.05 20.02
N ALA A 159 -11.74 7.32 20.82
CA ALA A 159 -11.37 7.72 22.18
C ALA A 159 -10.55 9.01 22.21
N HIS A 160 -9.86 9.37 21.14
CA HIS A 160 -9.12 10.62 20.99
C HIS A 160 -9.90 11.72 20.24
N GLY A 161 -11.21 11.56 20.06
CA GLY A 161 -12.09 12.60 19.54
C GLY A 161 -12.47 12.48 18.05
N ALA A 162 -12.04 11.45 17.35
CA ALA A 162 -12.51 11.20 15.99
C ALA A 162 -14.03 10.96 15.96
N LYS A 163 -14.69 11.50 14.95
CA LYS A 163 -16.12 11.27 14.71
C LYS A 163 -16.32 10.17 13.67
N VAL A 164 -17.24 9.26 13.96
CA VAL A 164 -17.67 8.22 13.03
C VAL A 164 -18.79 8.76 12.16
N VAL A 165 -18.52 8.91 10.86
CA VAL A 165 -19.53 9.32 9.86
C VAL A 165 -20.26 8.09 9.31
N LEU A 166 -19.55 6.96 9.20
CA LEU A 166 -20.07 5.68 8.72
C LEU A 166 -19.31 4.53 9.40
N GLY A 167 -19.99 3.42 9.70
CA GLY A 167 -19.40 2.18 10.22
C GLY A 167 -18.83 2.31 11.63
N GLY A 168 -17.53 2.07 11.80
CA GLY A 168 -16.83 2.17 13.09
C GLY A 168 -16.94 0.94 13.98
N LYS A 169 -17.35 -0.21 13.44
CA LYS A 169 -17.58 -1.44 14.20
C LYS A 169 -17.29 -2.69 13.35
N ARG A 170 -17.20 -3.83 14.04
CA ARG A 170 -17.15 -5.15 13.39
C ARG A 170 -18.45 -5.42 12.64
N GLY A 171 -18.34 -6.09 11.49
CA GLY A 171 -19.49 -6.47 10.68
C GLY A 171 -20.25 -7.66 11.27
N ASP A 172 -21.56 -7.72 10.99
CA ASP A 172 -22.44 -8.77 11.48
C ASP A 172 -22.38 -10.08 10.65
N GLN A 173 -21.62 -10.09 9.55
CA GLN A 173 -21.52 -11.23 8.62
C GLN A 173 -20.59 -12.35 9.13
N GLY A 174 -19.81 -12.09 10.17
CA GLY A 174 -18.92 -13.08 10.78
C GLY A 174 -17.63 -12.47 11.35
N PRO A 175 -16.75 -13.28 11.97
CA PRO A 175 -15.60 -12.78 12.71
C PRO A 175 -14.55 -12.06 11.86
N ASN A 176 -14.54 -12.32 10.56
CA ASN A 176 -13.57 -11.73 9.61
C ASN A 176 -14.09 -10.46 8.93
N PHE A 177 -15.24 -9.93 9.33
CA PHE A 177 -15.82 -8.77 8.70
C PHE A 177 -15.69 -7.50 9.55
N TYR A 178 -15.42 -6.39 8.88
CA TYR A 178 -15.40 -5.05 9.45
C TYR A 178 -16.20 -4.10 8.55
N ASP A 179 -17.05 -3.27 9.13
CA ASP A 179 -17.88 -2.34 8.39
C ASP A 179 -17.04 -1.27 7.69
N PHE A 180 -17.46 -0.87 6.50
CA PHE A 180 -16.87 0.30 5.84
C PHE A 180 -16.97 1.50 6.75
N THR A 181 -15.83 2.10 7.05
CA THR A 181 -15.74 3.12 8.07
C THR A 181 -15.18 4.41 7.49
N ILE A 182 -15.82 5.53 7.83
CA ILE A 182 -15.33 6.88 7.54
C ILE A 182 -15.21 7.63 8.86
N LEU A 183 -14.00 8.13 9.14
CA LEU A 183 -13.67 8.92 10.31
C LEU A 183 -13.34 10.36 9.90
N THR A 184 -13.90 11.32 10.63
CA THR A 184 -13.58 12.76 10.56
C THR A 184 -13.08 13.27 11.91
N ASP A 185 -12.67 14.53 11.97
CA ASP A 185 -12.06 15.14 13.16
C ASP A 185 -10.85 14.33 13.66
N VAL A 186 -10.13 13.71 12.72
CA VAL A 186 -8.88 12.98 12.96
C VAL A 186 -7.70 13.95 12.89
N ASN A 187 -6.63 13.63 13.63
CA ASN A 187 -5.42 14.44 13.68
C ASN A 187 -4.15 13.59 13.78
N GLU A 188 -2.99 14.24 13.72
CA GLU A 188 -1.67 13.63 13.68
C GLU A 188 -1.27 12.82 14.93
N SER A 189 -1.93 13.05 16.08
CA SER A 189 -1.68 12.32 17.32
C SER A 189 -2.30 10.92 17.33
N MET A 190 -3.22 10.64 16.40
CA MET A 190 -3.95 9.39 16.34
C MET A 190 -3.16 8.28 15.60
N ARG A 191 -3.35 7.04 16.04
CA ARG A 191 -2.72 5.87 15.40
C ARG A 191 -3.06 5.75 13.92
N THR A 192 -4.25 6.16 13.51
CA THR A 192 -4.71 6.19 12.12
C THR A 192 -3.90 7.10 11.20
N TYR A 193 -3.13 8.04 11.77
CA TYR A 193 -2.21 8.90 11.01
C TYR A 193 -0.84 8.26 10.82
N LYS A 194 -0.31 7.60 11.85
CA LYS A 194 1.08 7.07 11.86
C LYS A 194 1.17 5.62 11.39
N GLU A 195 0.14 4.81 11.64
CA GLU A 195 0.17 3.37 11.38
C GLU A 195 -0.67 3.00 10.14
N GLU A 196 -0.16 2.08 9.33
CA GLU A 196 -0.94 1.46 8.27
C GLU A 196 -2.15 0.72 8.88
N ILE A 197 -3.37 1.03 8.41
CA ILE A 197 -4.60 0.39 8.95
C ILE A 197 -4.81 -0.99 8.33
N PHE A 198 -4.54 -1.13 7.03
CA PHE A 198 -4.73 -2.34 6.23
C PHE A 198 -6.15 -2.91 6.32
N GLY A 199 -7.14 -2.01 6.22
CA GLY A 199 -8.54 -2.32 6.38
C GLY A 199 -9.48 -1.26 5.80
N PRO A 200 -10.81 -1.48 5.86
CA PRO A 200 -11.81 -0.66 5.16
C PRO A 200 -12.15 0.62 5.94
N VAL A 201 -11.15 1.39 6.30
CA VAL A 201 -11.29 2.61 7.14
C VAL A 201 -10.67 3.81 6.43
N ALA A 202 -11.46 4.78 6.07
CA ALA A 202 -11.07 6.07 5.53
C ALA A 202 -11.00 7.11 6.65
N ALA A 203 -9.79 7.56 6.98
CA ALA A 203 -9.55 8.68 7.90
C ALA A 203 -9.36 9.96 7.08
N VAL A 204 -10.22 10.96 7.29
CA VAL A 204 -10.26 12.18 6.48
C VAL A 204 -9.76 13.37 7.29
N TYR A 205 -8.61 13.90 6.89
CA TYR A 205 -7.89 15.02 7.52
C TYR A 205 -8.17 16.32 6.77
N LYS A 206 -8.06 17.47 7.48
CA LYS A 206 -8.12 18.80 6.87
C LYS A 206 -6.72 19.37 6.70
N PHE A 207 -6.54 20.18 5.66
CA PHE A 207 -5.39 21.06 5.51
C PHE A 207 -5.81 22.40 4.89
N ALA A 208 -5.02 23.45 5.09
CA ALA A 208 -5.30 24.79 4.59
C ALA A 208 -4.46 25.13 3.32
N THR A 209 -3.15 24.81 3.30
CA THR A 209 -2.23 25.22 2.23
C THR A 209 -1.53 24.05 1.53
N GLU A 210 -0.99 24.31 0.33
CA GLU A 210 -0.20 23.33 -0.44
C GLU A 210 1.01 22.84 0.37
N GLU A 211 1.70 23.74 1.07
CA GLU A 211 2.86 23.44 1.89
C GLU A 211 2.50 22.53 3.07
N GLU A 212 1.37 22.80 3.73
CA GLU A 212 0.86 21.96 4.82
C GLU A 212 0.52 20.56 4.32
N ALA A 213 -0.16 20.44 3.17
CA ALA A 213 -0.48 19.15 2.59
C ALA A 213 0.77 18.32 2.27
N ILE A 214 1.82 18.94 1.72
CA ILE A 214 3.10 18.29 1.43
C ILE A 214 3.77 17.87 2.74
N ALA A 215 3.84 18.76 3.74
CA ALA A 215 4.45 18.46 5.03
C ALA A 215 3.74 17.29 5.74
N MET A 216 2.41 17.33 5.82
CA MET A 216 1.61 16.24 6.37
C MET A 216 1.80 14.93 5.61
N SER A 217 1.90 14.99 4.28
CA SER A 217 2.10 13.81 3.43
C SER A 217 3.42 13.12 3.73
N ASN A 218 4.50 13.88 3.84
CA ASN A 218 5.84 13.37 4.06
C ASN A 218 6.12 12.97 5.53
N ASP A 219 5.26 13.36 6.49
CA ASP A 219 5.36 13.03 7.92
C ASP A 219 4.99 11.56 8.18
N THR A 220 5.75 10.66 7.61
CA THR A 220 5.61 9.21 7.77
C THR A 220 6.94 8.50 7.51
N GLU A 221 7.15 7.34 8.14
CA GLU A 221 8.27 6.46 7.83
C GLU A 221 8.12 5.71 6.49
N TYR A 222 6.92 5.71 5.94
CA TYR A 222 6.59 5.04 4.68
C TYR A 222 6.80 5.94 3.46
N GLY A 223 6.94 5.33 2.29
CA GLY A 223 7.13 6.05 1.03
C GLY A 223 6.79 5.19 -0.20
N LEU A 224 5.66 4.43 -0.18
CA LEU A 224 5.30 3.56 -1.29
C LEU A 224 4.53 4.33 -2.38
N ALA A 225 3.32 4.77 -2.08
CA ALA A 225 2.46 5.49 -3.01
C ALA A 225 1.89 6.76 -2.41
N ALA A 226 1.64 7.77 -3.25
CA ALA A 226 0.95 9.00 -2.92
C ALA A 226 0.01 9.39 -4.07
N TYR A 227 -1.07 10.08 -3.74
CA TYR A 227 -2.08 10.51 -4.70
C TYR A 227 -2.48 11.96 -4.44
N PHE A 228 -2.77 12.71 -5.49
CA PHE A 228 -3.35 14.03 -5.32
C PHE A 228 -4.25 14.43 -6.49
N TYR A 229 -5.20 15.33 -6.21
CA TYR A 229 -6.20 15.81 -7.14
C TYR A 229 -6.17 17.33 -7.22
N THR A 230 -5.95 17.88 -8.42
CA THR A 230 -5.91 19.32 -8.73
C THR A 230 -6.14 19.53 -10.23
N ARG A 231 -6.56 20.73 -10.63
CA ARG A 231 -6.63 21.16 -12.04
C ARG A 231 -5.47 22.06 -12.44
N ASP A 232 -4.62 22.48 -11.51
CA ASP A 232 -3.44 23.31 -11.75
C ASP A 232 -2.24 22.47 -12.16
N VAL A 233 -1.83 22.57 -13.43
CA VAL A 233 -0.67 21.83 -13.95
C VAL A 233 0.65 22.24 -13.27
N GLY A 234 0.78 23.49 -12.82
CA GLY A 234 1.94 23.94 -12.05
C GLY A 234 2.02 23.25 -10.70
N ARG A 235 0.87 23.10 -10.01
CA ARG A 235 0.77 22.33 -8.77
C ARG A 235 1.09 20.84 -9.00
N VAL A 236 0.67 20.26 -10.14
CA VAL A 236 1.00 18.86 -10.44
C VAL A 236 2.50 18.63 -10.32
N TRP A 237 3.33 19.48 -10.93
CA TRP A 237 4.78 19.34 -10.86
C TRP A 237 5.34 19.60 -9.46
N ARG A 238 4.95 20.72 -8.84
CA ARG A 238 5.46 21.09 -7.50
C ARG A 238 5.15 20.01 -6.45
N VAL A 239 3.91 19.50 -6.43
CA VAL A 239 3.49 18.50 -5.47
C VAL A 239 4.12 17.13 -5.77
N ALA A 240 4.14 16.71 -7.05
CA ALA A 240 4.73 15.41 -7.42
C ALA A 240 6.22 15.34 -7.08
N GLU A 241 6.99 16.41 -7.30
CA GLU A 241 8.42 16.46 -6.98
C GLU A 241 8.68 16.57 -5.46
N ALA A 242 7.78 17.20 -4.71
CA ALA A 242 7.94 17.39 -3.27
C ALA A 242 7.51 16.18 -2.42
N LEU A 243 6.72 15.26 -2.97
CA LEU A 243 6.27 14.06 -2.27
C LEU A 243 7.36 12.98 -2.25
N ASP A 244 7.78 12.57 -1.05
CA ASP A 244 8.85 11.59 -0.81
C ASP A 244 8.30 10.15 -0.87
N PHE A 245 7.84 9.75 -2.06
CA PHE A 245 7.21 8.46 -2.35
C PHE A 245 7.76 7.87 -3.65
N GLY A 246 7.81 6.54 -3.72
CA GLY A 246 8.29 5.85 -4.92
C GLY A 246 7.36 5.95 -6.12
N MET A 247 6.07 6.14 -5.86
CA MET A 247 5.03 6.25 -6.88
C MET A 247 4.07 7.38 -6.54
N VAL A 248 3.76 8.24 -7.53
CA VAL A 248 2.84 9.37 -7.35
C VAL A 248 1.78 9.36 -8.45
N GLY A 249 0.51 9.35 -8.06
CA GLY A 249 -0.63 9.47 -8.96
C GLY A 249 -1.23 10.88 -8.92
N ALA A 250 -1.24 11.60 -10.03
CA ALA A 250 -1.90 12.89 -10.18
C ALA A 250 -3.24 12.69 -10.90
N ASN A 251 -4.36 12.98 -10.23
CA ASN A 251 -5.73 12.73 -10.69
C ASN A 251 -6.02 11.26 -11.08
N GLU A 252 -5.25 10.33 -10.57
CA GLU A 252 -5.33 8.91 -10.87
C GLU A 252 -4.91 8.06 -9.66
N THR A 253 -5.54 6.91 -9.46
CA THR A 253 -5.22 5.96 -8.39
C THR A 253 -4.83 4.57 -8.90
N VAL A 254 -5.10 4.27 -10.17
CA VAL A 254 -4.67 3.03 -10.81
C VAL A 254 -3.27 3.25 -11.38
N ILE A 255 -2.26 3.28 -10.49
CA ILE A 255 -0.86 3.57 -10.83
C ILE A 255 -0.02 2.32 -11.07
N THR A 256 -0.61 1.14 -10.98
CA THR A 256 0.09 -0.14 -11.16
C THR A 256 -0.09 -0.67 -12.58
N CYS A 257 1.02 -0.86 -13.29
CA CYS A 257 1.03 -1.44 -14.63
C CYS A 257 2.37 -2.13 -14.84
N ASP A 258 2.40 -3.13 -15.71
CA ASP A 258 3.57 -3.99 -15.96
C ASP A 258 4.77 -3.26 -16.57
N VAL A 259 4.55 -2.13 -17.24
CA VAL A 259 5.60 -1.31 -17.87
C VAL A 259 6.15 -0.21 -16.97
N MET A 260 5.57 0.02 -15.80
CA MET A 260 5.99 1.04 -14.85
C MET A 260 6.70 0.41 -13.63
N PRO A 261 7.75 1.06 -13.09
CA PRO A 261 8.45 0.56 -11.92
C PRO A 261 7.56 0.69 -10.68
N PHE A 262 7.28 -0.42 -10.03
CA PHE A 262 6.56 -0.49 -8.77
C PHE A 262 7.55 -0.60 -7.61
N GLY A 263 7.41 0.22 -6.57
CA GLY A 263 8.20 0.12 -5.36
C GLY A 263 8.28 1.41 -4.57
N GLY A 264 8.69 1.27 -3.31
CA GLY A 264 8.76 2.34 -2.35
C GLY A 264 10.16 2.88 -2.08
N VAL A 265 10.20 3.96 -1.32
CA VAL A 265 11.39 4.53 -0.68
C VAL A 265 11.20 4.49 0.84
N LYS A 266 12.18 4.96 1.62
CA LYS A 266 12.16 4.93 3.09
C LYS A 266 11.90 3.50 3.61
N GLN A 267 10.99 3.34 4.56
CA GLN A 267 10.69 2.03 5.16
C GLN A 267 9.62 1.22 4.40
N SER A 268 9.22 1.68 3.22
CA SER A 268 8.32 0.92 2.34
C SER A 268 9.04 -0.07 1.45
N GLY A 269 10.38 -0.04 1.39
CA GLY A 269 11.08 -1.11 0.70
C GLY A 269 12.40 -0.74 0.04
N ILE A 270 12.93 -1.72 -0.71
CA ILE A 270 14.20 -1.66 -1.45
C ILE A 270 13.97 -2.32 -2.81
N GLY A 271 14.48 -1.70 -3.89
CA GLY A 271 14.34 -2.21 -5.25
C GLY A 271 13.05 -1.79 -5.92
N ARG A 272 12.82 -2.32 -7.11
CA ARG A 272 11.61 -2.11 -7.90
C ARG A 272 11.12 -3.41 -8.50
N GLU A 273 9.80 -3.55 -8.64
CA GLU A 273 9.13 -4.64 -9.37
C GLU A 273 8.55 -4.11 -10.69
N GLY A 274 8.26 -5.02 -11.63
CA GLY A 274 7.76 -4.64 -12.94
C GLY A 274 8.78 -3.85 -13.77
N SER A 275 8.36 -3.44 -14.98
CA SER A 275 9.18 -2.69 -15.95
C SER A 275 10.54 -3.33 -16.28
N GLN A 276 11.39 -2.63 -17.01
CA GLN A 276 12.78 -3.04 -17.24
C GLN A 276 13.62 -3.02 -15.95
N TYR A 277 13.31 -2.12 -15.00
CA TYR A 277 14.07 -1.98 -13.75
C TYR A 277 13.92 -3.17 -12.80
N GLY A 278 12.80 -3.90 -12.86
CA GLY A 278 12.60 -5.09 -12.06
C GLY A 278 13.60 -6.21 -12.37
N LEU A 279 14.12 -6.28 -13.62
CA LEU A 279 15.14 -7.25 -14.01
C LEU A 279 16.52 -6.94 -13.43
N ASP A 280 16.85 -5.68 -13.21
CA ASP A 280 18.16 -5.26 -12.69
C ASP A 280 18.43 -5.85 -11.30
N ASP A 281 17.39 -6.04 -10.50
CA ASP A 281 17.49 -6.66 -9.17
C ASP A 281 17.83 -8.17 -9.22
N TYR A 282 17.61 -8.84 -10.36
CA TYR A 282 17.85 -10.28 -10.55
C TYR A 282 19.08 -10.59 -11.40
N THR A 283 19.77 -9.57 -11.89
CA THR A 283 20.96 -9.72 -12.75
C THR A 283 22.20 -9.08 -12.11
N GLU A 284 23.38 -9.49 -12.59
CA GLU A 284 24.66 -8.96 -12.15
C GLU A 284 25.45 -8.42 -13.34
N LEU A 285 26.02 -7.22 -13.18
CA LEU A 285 26.97 -6.69 -14.15
C LEU A 285 28.32 -7.37 -13.96
N LYS A 286 28.88 -7.93 -15.03
CA LYS A 286 30.22 -8.50 -15.04
C LYS A 286 31.09 -7.73 -16.03
N TYR A 287 32.17 -7.11 -15.54
CA TYR A 287 33.20 -6.56 -16.40
C TYR A 287 34.20 -7.64 -16.80
N ILE A 288 34.49 -7.73 -18.08
CA ILE A 288 35.50 -8.65 -18.64
C ILE A 288 36.52 -7.80 -19.41
N CYS A 289 37.78 -7.90 -19.05
CA CYS A 289 38.88 -7.31 -19.82
C CYS A 289 39.68 -8.44 -20.43
N MET A 290 39.88 -8.40 -21.74
CA MET A 290 40.65 -9.38 -22.48
C MET A 290 41.86 -8.69 -23.10
N GLY A 291 43.01 -9.36 -23.08
CA GLY A 291 44.23 -8.89 -23.71
C GLY A 291 45.07 -10.09 -24.24
N GLY A 292 45.96 -9.82 -25.18
CA GLY A 292 46.96 -10.79 -25.66
C GLY A 292 46.38 -11.99 -26.47
N LEU A 293 45.25 -11.81 -27.14
CA LEU A 293 44.59 -12.86 -27.93
C LEU A 293 45.31 -13.14 -29.25
N ASP A 294 46.25 -12.27 -29.66
CA ASP A 294 46.96 -12.35 -30.94
C ASP A 294 48.33 -13.07 -30.83
N LYS A 295 48.55 -13.82 -29.73
CA LYS A 295 49.81 -14.50 -29.48
C LYS A 295 49.68 -16.01 -29.62
#